data_7fc8dc2ffa224f973f26c4648d8733db
#
_entry.id   7fc8dc2ffa224f973f26c4648d8733db
#
_cell.length_a   1.000
_cell.length_b   1.000
_cell.length_c   1.000
_cell.angle_alpha   90.00
_cell.angle_beta   90.00
_cell.angle_gamma   90.00
#
_symmetry.space_group_name_H-M   'P 1'
#
loop_
_entity.id
_entity.type
_entity.pdbx_description
1 polymer ?
#
loop_
_entity_poly.entity_id
_entity_poly.type
_entity_poly.pdbx_seq_one_letter_code
_entity_poly.pdbx_strand_id
1 'polypeptide(L)'
;IYHDSDFKRLRRASEYDNQPFIFQPPGAVTRGINFRIPDPGADSFLGTMCVVESQTSLTEGQMHKTRILIQAIIKWTRLHQNDHNMKNISHLFTDLLNGVKIEDSEIAMTKSLNGMDSDLFILAVIPPDFTDRLPNIAPVLEHEISRSLCFEYESSLLMLCVYDQDQKKFYNDLQELALDLQIRIGISYPFSDWRALRSAFKQANIALDYSRDRLSRLNSHSAMSYLVTELSQT
;
A
#
# COMPACT_ATOMS: atom_id res chain seq x y z
N ILE A 1 -12.51 37.19 6.13
CA ILE A 1 -12.32 36.28 4.99
C ILE A 1 -10.83 36.28 4.68
N TYR A 2 -10.18 35.11 4.73
CA TYR A 2 -8.76 34.98 4.40
C TYR A 2 -8.61 34.93 2.87
N HIS A 3 -7.64 35.67 2.32
CA HIS A 3 -7.33 35.66 0.89
C HIS A 3 -6.24 34.67 0.56
N ASP A 4 -6.16 34.22 -0.71
CA ASP A 4 -5.14 33.28 -1.21
C ASP A 4 -3.69 33.71 -0.92
N SER A 5 -3.45 35.04 -0.89
CA SER A 5 -2.15 35.62 -0.52
C SER A 5 -1.78 35.36 0.94
N ASP A 6 -2.78 35.25 1.83
CA ASP A 6 -2.59 35.02 3.25
C ASP A 6 -2.21 33.56 3.48
N PHE A 7 -2.80 32.60 2.75
CA PHE A 7 -2.42 31.20 2.77
C PHE A 7 -1.00 30.96 2.24
N LYS A 8 -0.56 31.69 1.22
CA LYS A 8 0.83 31.62 0.71
C LYS A 8 1.85 32.13 1.75
N ARG A 9 1.50 33.21 2.50
CA ARG A 9 2.32 33.71 3.59
C ARG A 9 2.38 32.74 4.77
N LEU A 10 1.24 32.16 5.13
CA LEU A 10 1.11 31.12 6.17
C LEU A 10 2.00 29.90 5.83
N ARG A 11 1.96 29.45 4.57
CA ARG A 11 2.78 28.33 4.11
C ARG A 11 4.28 28.61 4.24
N ARG A 12 4.74 29.81 3.86
CA ARG A 12 6.16 30.19 3.99
C ARG A 12 6.62 30.33 5.43
N ALA A 13 5.79 30.92 6.31
CA ALA A 13 6.13 31.06 7.74
C ALA A 13 6.16 29.69 8.45
N SER A 14 5.35 28.72 7.99
CA SER A 14 5.32 27.37 8.56
C SER A 14 6.50 26.49 8.18
N GLU A 15 7.32 26.86 7.19
CA GLU A 15 8.45 26.03 6.72
C GLU A 15 9.62 25.97 7.72
N TYR A 16 9.68 26.88 8.72
CA TYR A 16 10.88 27.06 9.56
C TYR A 16 10.75 26.70 11.03
N ASP A 17 9.54 26.39 11.55
CA ASP A 17 9.39 26.10 12.98
C ASP A 17 8.33 25.03 13.28
N ASN A 18 8.67 24.11 14.20
CA ASN A 18 7.79 23.03 14.64
C ASN A 18 6.74 23.49 15.68
N GLN A 19 6.73 24.77 16.05
CA GLN A 19 5.79 25.32 17.01
C GLN A 19 4.53 25.88 16.35
N PRO A 20 3.36 25.86 17.04
CA PRO A 20 2.19 26.56 16.57
C PRO A 20 2.50 28.05 16.42
N PHE A 21 2.17 28.64 15.29
CA PHE A 21 2.37 30.08 15.12
C PHE A 21 1.04 30.82 14.98
N ILE A 22 1.02 32.01 15.55
CA ILE A 22 -0.16 32.89 15.55
C ILE A 22 -0.10 33.77 14.31
N PHE A 23 -1.18 33.82 13.57
CA PHE A 23 -1.34 34.65 12.38
C PHE A 23 -2.62 35.48 12.49
N GLN A 24 -2.50 36.79 12.37
CA GLN A 24 -3.63 37.68 12.27
C GLN A 24 -3.47 38.58 11.04
N PRO A 25 -4.30 38.40 10.00
CA PRO A 25 -4.25 39.25 8.82
C PRO A 25 -4.55 40.70 9.20
N PRO A 26 -3.98 41.69 8.49
CA PRO A 26 -4.32 43.08 8.68
C PRO A 26 -5.84 43.29 8.52
N GLY A 27 -6.47 43.93 9.53
CA GLY A 27 -7.92 44.19 9.55
C GLY A 27 -8.79 43.01 9.98
N ALA A 28 -8.24 41.84 10.30
CA ALA A 28 -8.99 40.73 10.86
C ALA A 28 -9.25 40.96 12.38
N VAL A 29 -10.49 40.72 12.80
CA VAL A 29 -10.90 40.78 14.21
C VAL A 29 -10.43 39.55 14.98
N THR A 30 -10.23 38.45 14.29
CA THR A 30 -9.86 37.16 14.87
C THR A 30 -8.47 36.74 14.42
N ARG A 31 -7.73 36.13 15.30
CA ARG A 31 -6.42 35.52 14.98
C ARG A 31 -6.56 34.04 14.71
N GLY A 32 -5.68 33.50 13.86
CA GLY A 32 -5.58 32.09 13.58
C GLY A 32 -4.34 31.51 14.23
N ILE A 33 -4.45 30.31 14.76
CA ILE A 33 -3.32 29.52 15.25
C ILE A 33 -3.11 28.35 14.31
N ASN A 34 -1.92 28.26 13.74
CA ASN A 34 -1.59 27.25 12.77
C ASN A 34 -0.75 26.15 13.41
N PHE A 35 -1.20 24.92 13.20
CA PHE A 35 -0.54 23.70 13.64
C PHE A 35 -0.03 22.95 12.43
N ARG A 36 1.23 22.63 12.40
CA ARG A 36 1.80 21.75 11.37
C ARG A 36 1.34 20.32 11.56
N ILE A 37 1.07 19.67 10.45
CA ILE A 37 0.73 18.26 10.37
C ILE A 37 1.98 17.54 9.86
N PRO A 38 2.80 16.91 10.74
CA PRO A 38 4.00 16.21 10.31
C PRO A 38 3.66 14.98 9.48
N ASP A 39 4.50 14.68 8.51
CA ASP A 39 4.49 13.39 7.84
C ASP A 39 5.31 12.39 8.65
N PRO A 40 4.71 11.31 9.23
CA PRO A 40 5.45 10.36 10.05
C PRO A 40 6.48 9.51 9.27
N GLY A 41 6.42 9.51 7.93
CA GLY A 41 7.33 8.72 7.07
C GLY A 41 8.41 9.54 6.38
N ALA A 42 8.42 10.87 6.54
CA ALA A 42 9.39 11.74 5.89
C ALA A 42 9.67 12.98 6.76
N ASP A 43 10.83 13.60 6.58
CA ASP A 43 11.15 14.93 7.14
C ASP A 43 10.35 16.05 6.43
N SER A 44 9.07 15.77 6.14
CA SER A 44 8.16 16.65 5.42
C SER A 44 6.87 16.88 6.19
N PHE A 45 6.03 17.78 5.70
CA PHE A 45 4.73 18.09 6.30
C PHE A 45 3.62 17.80 5.31
N LEU A 46 2.56 17.14 5.80
CA LEU A 46 1.34 16.88 5.03
C LEU A 46 0.50 18.14 4.80
N GLY A 47 0.63 19.10 5.69
CA GLY A 47 -0.15 20.33 5.63
C GLY A 47 -0.14 21.13 6.92
N THR A 48 -1.06 22.08 7.01
CA THR A 48 -1.23 22.94 8.16
C THR A 48 -2.71 23.02 8.53
N MET A 49 -3.05 22.82 9.80
CA MET A 49 -4.39 23.06 10.32
C MET A 49 -4.45 24.44 10.98
N CYS A 50 -5.39 25.28 10.57
CA CYS A 50 -5.63 26.57 11.16
C CYS A 50 -6.83 26.51 12.10
N VAL A 51 -6.63 26.87 13.36
CA VAL A 51 -7.70 27.08 14.36
C VAL A 51 -7.93 28.57 14.49
N VAL A 52 -9.15 29.03 14.16
CA VAL A 52 -9.53 30.46 14.26
C VAL A 52 -10.17 30.68 15.60
N GLU A 53 -9.60 31.63 16.38
CA GLU A 53 -10.20 32.07 17.65
C GLU A 53 -11.44 32.93 17.37
N SER A 54 -12.55 32.66 18.05
CA SER A 54 -13.80 33.41 17.84
C SER A 54 -14.05 34.48 18.91
N GLN A 55 -14.32 34.06 20.12
CA GLN A 55 -14.70 34.96 21.22
C GLN A 55 -13.63 35.08 22.30
N THR A 56 -12.83 34.05 22.50
CA THR A 56 -11.76 34.01 23.51
C THR A 56 -10.46 33.51 22.89
N SER A 57 -9.35 34.07 23.35
CA SER A 57 -8.02 33.60 22.94
C SER A 57 -7.70 32.26 23.59
N LEU A 58 -7.10 31.37 22.82
CA LEU A 58 -6.61 30.08 23.33
C LEU A 58 -5.43 30.34 24.29
N THR A 59 -5.49 29.73 25.45
CA THR A 59 -4.38 29.70 26.40
C THR A 59 -3.28 28.71 25.89
N GLU A 60 -2.08 28.86 26.42
CA GLU A 60 -0.94 27.95 26.08
C GLU A 60 -1.29 26.47 26.33
N GLY A 61 -1.96 26.19 27.45
CA GLY A 61 -2.42 24.84 27.77
C GLY A 61 -3.48 24.31 26.80
N GLN A 62 -4.36 25.16 26.28
CA GLN A 62 -5.34 24.80 25.26
C GLN A 62 -4.65 24.56 23.90
N MET A 63 -3.69 25.37 23.53
CA MET A 63 -2.87 25.16 22.32
C MET A 63 -2.13 23.83 22.37
N HIS A 64 -1.53 23.50 23.52
CA HIS A 64 -0.85 22.21 23.69
C HIS A 64 -1.82 21.03 23.58
N LYS A 65 -2.99 21.10 24.22
CA LYS A 65 -4.03 20.05 24.09
C LYS A 65 -4.54 19.91 22.66
N THR A 66 -4.75 21.03 21.96
CA THR A 66 -5.16 21.03 20.55
C THR A 66 -4.13 20.34 19.68
N ARG A 67 -2.83 20.59 19.90
CA ARG A 67 -1.74 19.91 19.18
C ARG A 67 -1.78 18.39 19.37
N ILE A 68 -1.92 17.93 20.62
CA ILE A 68 -2.02 16.50 20.93
C ILE A 68 -3.24 15.87 20.24
N LEU A 69 -4.39 16.57 20.30
CA LEU A 69 -5.62 16.09 19.66
C LEU A 69 -5.47 15.99 18.14
N ILE A 70 -4.88 16.99 17.50
CA ILE A 70 -4.61 16.97 16.04
C ILE A 70 -3.71 15.78 15.68
N GLN A 71 -2.63 15.56 16.43
CA GLN A 71 -1.74 14.41 16.20
C GLN A 71 -2.46 13.07 16.39
N ALA A 72 -3.31 12.97 17.41
CA ALA A 72 -4.10 11.76 17.65
C ALA A 72 -5.12 11.50 16.52
N ILE A 73 -5.83 12.55 16.06
CA ILE A 73 -6.78 12.43 14.93
C ILE A 73 -6.08 12.00 13.65
N ILE A 74 -4.93 12.60 13.34
CA ILE A 74 -4.16 12.26 12.13
C ILE A 74 -3.71 10.80 12.17
N LYS A 75 -3.16 10.37 13.32
CA LYS A 75 -2.77 8.96 13.52
C LYS A 75 -3.97 8.03 13.38
N TRP A 76 -5.10 8.37 13.98
CA TRP A 76 -6.34 7.59 13.91
C TRP A 76 -6.88 7.52 12.47
N THR A 77 -6.95 8.66 11.77
CA THR A 77 -7.43 8.73 10.37
C THR A 77 -6.56 7.88 9.44
N ARG A 78 -5.23 7.91 9.61
CA ARG A 78 -4.32 7.09 8.81
C ARG A 78 -4.49 5.59 9.06
N LEU A 79 -4.62 5.19 10.32
CA LEU A 79 -4.88 3.79 10.66
C LEU A 79 -6.18 3.31 10.00
N HIS A 80 -7.24 4.13 10.03
CA HIS A 80 -8.54 3.78 9.43
C HIS A 80 -8.55 3.91 7.90
N GLN A 81 -7.81 4.85 7.31
CA GLN A 81 -7.66 4.94 5.86
C GLN A 81 -6.88 3.73 5.31
N ASN A 82 -5.82 3.30 5.99
CA ASN A 82 -5.12 2.09 5.61
C ASN A 82 -6.03 0.85 5.70
N ASP A 83 -6.81 0.70 6.76
CA ASP A 83 -7.76 -0.39 6.90
C ASP A 83 -8.86 -0.36 5.81
N HIS A 84 -9.38 0.84 5.49
CA HIS A 84 -10.37 1.00 4.41
C HIS A 84 -9.78 0.75 3.03
N ASN A 85 -8.58 1.28 2.76
CA ASN A 85 -7.88 1.06 1.49
C ASN A 85 -7.53 -0.42 1.32
N MET A 86 -7.01 -1.07 2.36
CA MET A 86 -6.70 -2.51 2.32
C MET A 86 -7.94 -3.36 2.06
N LYS A 87 -9.08 -3.05 2.70
CA LYS A 87 -10.34 -3.75 2.42
C LYS A 87 -10.81 -3.55 0.98
N ASN A 88 -10.78 -2.32 0.47
CA ASN A 88 -11.15 -2.02 -0.91
C ASN A 88 -10.25 -2.73 -1.92
N ILE A 89 -8.93 -2.74 -1.68
CA ILE A 89 -7.94 -3.44 -2.51
C ILE A 89 -8.19 -4.95 -2.50
N SER A 90 -8.38 -5.55 -1.33
CA SER A 90 -8.66 -6.98 -1.20
C SER A 90 -9.94 -7.38 -1.92
N HIS A 91 -11.00 -6.56 -1.86
CA HIS A 91 -12.23 -6.79 -2.61
C HIS A 91 -11.99 -6.70 -4.12
N LEU A 92 -11.31 -5.67 -4.60
CA LEU A 92 -10.99 -5.52 -6.02
C LEU A 92 -10.19 -6.70 -6.56
N PHE A 93 -9.18 -7.16 -5.81
CA PHE A 93 -8.38 -8.32 -6.23
C PHE A 93 -9.19 -9.61 -6.17
N THR A 94 -10.04 -9.80 -5.16
CA THR A 94 -10.96 -10.94 -5.08
C THR A 94 -11.89 -10.98 -6.29
N ASP A 95 -12.45 -9.84 -6.68
CA ASP A 95 -13.33 -9.72 -7.84
C ASP A 95 -12.58 -10.04 -9.15
N LEU A 96 -11.36 -9.53 -9.32
CA LEU A 96 -10.51 -9.84 -10.48
C LEU A 96 -10.16 -11.33 -10.56
N LEU A 97 -9.85 -11.97 -9.43
CA LEU A 97 -9.57 -13.41 -9.35
C LEU A 97 -10.81 -14.24 -9.67
N ASN A 98 -11.99 -13.80 -9.25
CA ASN A 98 -13.27 -14.42 -9.55
C ASN A 98 -13.75 -14.15 -10.99
N GLY A 99 -13.04 -13.30 -11.74
CA GLY A 99 -13.37 -12.95 -13.12
C GLY A 99 -14.51 -11.94 -13.24
N VAL A 100 -14.78 -11.17 -12.19
CA VAL A 100 -15.71 -10.05 -12.23
C VAL A 100 -15.12 -8.94 -13.10
N LYS A 101 -15.95 -8.34 -13.94
CA LYS A 101 -15.54 -7.24 -14.81
C LYS A 101 -15.45 -5.95 -14.00
N ILE A 102 -14.25 -5.40 -13.92
CA ILE A 102 -13.93 -4.15 -13.23
C ILE A 102 -13.69 -3.03 -14.26
N GLU A 103 -14.12 -1.82 -13.93
CA GLU A 103 -13.93 -0.62 -14.74
C GLU A 103 -12.44 -0.20 -14.79
N ASP A 104 -12.00 0.30 -15.95
CA ASP A 104 -10.60 0.77 -16.15
C ASP A 104 -10.23 1.90 -15.20
N SER A 105 -11.18 2.78 -14.91
CA SER A 105 -11.02 3.90 -13.99
C SER A 105 -10.75 3.45 -12.55
N GLU A 106 -11.39 2.39 -12.10
CA GLU A 106 -11.22 1.83 -10.76
C GLU A 106 -9.84 1.17 -10.60
N ILE A 107 -9.41 0.39 -11.60
CA ILE A 107 -8.08 -0.20 -11.63
C ILE A 107 -7.00 0.89 -11.65
N ALA A 108 -7.13 1.91 -12.51
CA ALA A 108 -6.17 3.00 -12.62
C ALA A 108 -6.07 3.81 -11.32
N MET A 109 -7.21 4.12 -10.70
CA MET A 109 -7.26 4.82 -9.42
C MET A 109 -6.58 4.01 -8.31
N THR A 110 -6.86 2.70 -8.24
CA THR A 110 -6.26 1.82 -7.23
C THR A 110 -4.75 1.67 -7.43
N LYS A 111 -4.28 1.55 -8.67
CA LYS A 111 -2.84 1.56 -8.98
C LYS A 111 -2.16 2.82 -8.45
N SER A 112 -2.70 3.99 -8.79
CA SER A 112 -2.13 5.28 -8.40
C SER A 112 -2.12 5.50 -6.90
N LEU A 113 -3.22 5.19 -6.21
CA LEU A 113 -3.33 5.34 -4.76
C LEU A 113 -2.34 4.48 -3.97
N ASN A 114 -1.88 3.38 -4.55
CA ASN A 114 -0.99 2.42 -3.89
C ASN A 114 0.44 2.43 -4.44
N GLY A 115 0.80 3.42 -5.25
CA GLY A 115 2.14 3.52 -5.83
C GLY A 115 2.49 2.37 -6.79
N MET A 116 1.46 1.71 -7.34
CA MET A 116 1.60 0.57 -8.26
C MET A 116 1.58 1.01 -9.73
N ASP A 117 1.98 2.26 -10.00
CA ASP A 117 2.11 2.78 -11.36
C ASP A 117 3.30 2.11 -12.07
N SER A 118 3.02 1.08 -12.85
CA SER A 118 3.97 0.31 -13.64
C SER A 118 3.26 -0.39 -14.78
N ASP A 119 4.04 -0.74 -15.79
CA ASP A 119 3.58 -1.48 -16.98
C ASP A 119 3.66 -3.00 -16.78
N LEU A 120 4.43 -3.47 -15.81
CA LEU A 120 4.64 -4.90 -15.58
C LEU A 120 4.49 -5.26 -14.10
N PHE A 121 3.82 -6.39 -13.87
CA PHE A 121 3.55 -6.96 -12.55
C PHE A 121 3.88 -8.44 -12.54
N ILE A 122 4.17 -8.95 -11.36
CA ILE A 122 4.26 -10.38 -11.06
C ILE A 122 3.36 -10.69 -9.88
N LEU A 123 2.68 -11.82 -9.91
CA LEU A 123 1.98 -12.37 -8.78
C LEU A 123 2.82 -13.47 -8.13
N ALA A 124 3.12 -13.30 -6.85
CA ALA A 124 3.66 -14.34 -6.00
C ALA A 124 2.54 -14.94 -5.14
N VAL A 125 2.53 -16.26 -5.00
CA VAL A 125 1.54 -17.01 -4.21
C VAL A 125 2.27 -17.80 -3.13
N ILE A 126 1.84 -17.65 -1.89
CA ILE A 126 2.31 -18.38 -0.73
C ILE A 126 1.18 -19.30 -0.28
N PRO A 127 1.37 -20.64 -0.30
CA PRO A 127 0.30 -21.59 -0.02
C PRO A 127 -0.10 -21.61 1.47
N PRO A 128 -1.27 -22.19 1.80
CA PRO A 128 -1.86 -22.14 3.14
C PRO A 128 -1.14 -22.95 4.22
N ASP A 129 -0.12 -23.71 3.91
CA ASP A 129 0.67 -24.51 4.88
C ASP A 129 1.25 -23.68 6.05
N PHE A 130 1.13 -22.34 5.96
CA PHE A 130 1.59 -21.37 6.93
C PHE A 130 0.47 -20.44 7.43
N THR A 131 -0.79 -20.85 7.35
CA THR A 131 -1.97 -20.03 7.68
C THR A 131 -1.87 -19.32 9.04
N ASP A 132 -1.34 -19.97 10.05
CA ASP A 132 -1.15 -19.37 11.38
C ASP A 132 -0.11 -18.21 11.37
N ARG A 133 0.74 -18.16 10.38
CA ARG A 133 1.80 -17.15 10.23
C ARG A 133 1.45 -16.06 9.21
N LEU A 134 0.44 -16.27 8.36
CA LEU A 134 0.10 -15.35 7.27
C LEU A 134 -0.10 -13.89 7.73
N PRO A 135 -0.86 -13.60 8.79
CA PRO A 135 -1.06 -12.22 9.23
C PRO A 135 0.24 -11.51 9.67
N ASN A 136 1.21 -12.29 10.13
CA ASN A 136 2.51 -11.76 10.59
C ASN A 136 3.53 -11.67 9.46
N ILE A 137 3.33 -12.40 8.35
CA ILE A 137 4.27 -12.45 7.22
C ILE A 137 4.00 -11.30 6.24
N ALA A 138 2.76 -10.95 5.98
CA ALA A 138 2.40 -9.95 4.97
C ALA A 138 3.13 -8.59 5.14
N PRO A 139 3.17 -7.97 6.34
CA PRO A 139 3.92 -6.72 6.54
C PRO A 139 5.44 -6.87 6.30
N VAL A 140 6.02 -8.04 6.59
CA VAL A 140 7.44 -8.30 6.34
C VAL A 140 7.69 -8.37 4.84
N LEU A 141 6.83 -9.08 4.09
CA LEU A 141 6.93 -9.18 2.62
C LEU A 141 6.82 -7.81 1.94
N GLU A 142 5.86 -6.98 2.35
CA GLU A 142 5.67 -5.63 1.82
C GLU A 142 6.82 -4.68 2.17
N HIS A 143 7.48 -4.91 3.30
CA HIS A 143 8.66 -4.13 3.71
C HIS A 143 9.89 -4.49 2.87
N GLU A 144 10.16 -5.79 2.71
CA GLU A 144 11.34 -6.29 2.00
C GLU A 144 11.21 -6.14 0.48
N ILE A 145 10.01 -6.38 -0.06
CA ILE A 145 9.74 -6.22 -1.50
C ILE A 145 9.06 -4.88 -1.74
N SER A 146 9.84 -3.88 -2.10
CA SER A 146 9.30 -2.55 -2.39
C SER A 146 8.25 -2.58 -3.50
N ARG A 147 7.20 -1.75 -3.38
CA ARG A 147 6.09 -1.67 -4.34
C ARG A 147 5.39 -3.00 -4.53
N SER A 148 5.03 -3.64 -3.43
CA SER A 148 4.21 -4.85 -3.38
C SER A 148 2.95 -4.62 -2.55
N LEU A 149 1.91 -5.42 -2.82
CA LEU A 149 0.65 -5.44 -2.08
C LEU A 149 0.31 -6.88 -1.73
N CYS A 150 0.14 -7.16 -0.44
CA CYS A 150 -0.26 -8.46 0.05
C CYS A 150 -1.77 -8.51 0.33
N PHE A 151 -2.40 -9.62 -0.03
CA PHE A 151 -3.83 -9.87 0.26
C PHE A 151 -4.08 -11.37 0.34
N GLU A 152 -5.13 -11.74 1.06
CA GLU A 152 -5.52 -13.14 1.22
C GLU A 152 -6.57 -13.56 0.17
N TYR A 153 -6.41 -14.75 -0.39
CA TYR A 153 -7.37 -15.36 -1.29
C TYR A 153 -7.28 -16.89 -1.20
N GLU A 154 -8.43 -17.57 -1.01
CA GLU A 154 -8.53 -19.03 -0.87
C GLU A 154 -7.50 -19.61 0.13
N SER A 155 -7.37 -18.98 1.31
CA SER A 155 -6.41 -19.33 2.36
C SER A 155 -4.93 -19.19 1.97
N SER A 156 -4.61 -18.74 0.78
CA SER A 156 -3.24 -18.40 0.36
C SER A 156 -2.98 -16.92 0.58
N LEU A 157 -1.74 -16.56 0.86
CA LEU A 157 -1.30 -15.18 0.82
C LEU A 157 -0.76 -14.87 -0.58
N LEU A 158 -1.34 -13.88 -1.22
CA LEU A 158 -0.95 -13.40 -2.53
C LEU A 158 -0.19 -12.09 -2.37
N MET A 159 0.88 -11.92 -3.14
CA MET A 159 1.65 -10.68 -3.19
C MET A 159 1.76 -10.23 -4.64
N LEU A 160 1.10 -9.13 -4.98
CA LEU A 160 1.24 -8.47 -6.27
C LEU A 160 2.43 -7.52 -6.20
N CYS A 161 3.43 -7.74 -7.03
CA CYS A 161 4.65 -6.95 -7.08
C CYS A 161 4.77 -6.19 -8.39
N VAL A 162 5.29 -4.97 -8.33
CA VAL A 162 5.77 -4.29 -9.52
C VAL A 162 7.05 -4.98 -9.98
N TYR A 163 7.08 -5.31 -11.29
CA TYR A 163 8.21 -6.00 -11.90
C TYR A 163 9.11 -4.98 -12.59
N ASP A 164 10.14 -4.51 -11.87
CA ASP A 164 11.08 -3.52 -12.35
C ASP A 164 12.23 -4.14 -13.19
N GLN A 165 13.06 -3.26 -13.76
CA GLN A 165 14.10 -3.63 -14.74
C GLN A 165 15.19 -4.54 -14.20
N ASP A 166 15.47 -4.56 -12.88
CA ASP A 166 16.44 -5.47 -12.28
C ASP A 166 15.81 -6.80 -11.84
N GLN A 167 15.47 -7.60 -12.84
CA GLN A 167 14.86 -8.91 -12.67
C GLN A 167 15.68 -9.84 -11.78
N LYS A 168 17.02 -9.82 -11.91
CA LYS A 168 17.90 -10.71 -11.17
C LYS A 168 17.87 -10.38 -9.68
N LYS A 169 17.90 -9.10 -9.34
CA LYS A 169 17.82 -8.63 -7.95
C LYS A 169 16.47 -9.04 -7.35
N PHE A 170 15.37 -8.75 -8.03
CA PHE A 170 14.02 -9.11 -7.58
C PHE A 170 13.87 -10.60 -7.23
N TYR A 171 14.37 -11.48 -8.10
CA TYR A 171 14.30 -12.93 -7.82
C TYR A 171 15.24 -13.38 -6.71
N ASN A 172 16.41 -12.77 -6.57
CA ASN A 172 17.30 -13.06 -5.45
C ASN A 172 16.67 -12.63 -4.12
N ASP A 173 16.11 -11.42 -4.05
CA ASP A 173 15.44 -10.90 -2.85
C ASP A 173 14.27 -11.82 -2.44
N LEU A 174 13.45 -12.28 -3.40
CA LEU A 174 12.38 -13.24 -3.12
C LEU A 174 12.91 -14.61 -2.68
N GLN A 175 14.02 -15.06 -3.23
CA GLN A 175 14.62 -16.35 -2.87
C GLN A 175 15.21 -16.30 -1.45
N GLU A 176 15.92 -15.25 -1.10
CA GLU A 176 16.42 -15.02 0.26
C GLU A 176 15.26 -14.97 1.25
N LEU A 177 14.23 -14.22 0.94
CA LEU A 177 13.04 -14.10 1.76
C LEU A 177 12.32 -15.45 1.96
N ALA A 178 12.19 -16.27 0.90
CA ALA A 178 11.62 -17.60 0.98
C ALA A 178 12.45 -18.56 1.86
N LEU A 179 13.77 -18.40 1.87
CA LEU A 179 14.68 -19.14 2.72
C LEU A 179 14.57 -18.71 4.18
N ASP A 180 14.62 -17.41 4.44
CA ASP A 180 14.62 -16.83 5.79
C ASP A 180 13.30 -17.12 6.54
N LEU A 181 12.19 -16.96 5.84
CA LEU A 181 10.86 -17.24 6.38
C LEU A 181 10.48 -18.72 6.33
N GLN A 182 11.30 -19.56 5.70
CA GLN A 182 11.04 -20.98 5.49
C GLN A 182 9.70 -21.27 4.78
N ILE A 183 9.30 -20.40 3.87
CA ILE A 183 8.06 -20.53 3.07
C ILE A 183 8.35 -21.01 1.66
N ARG A 184 7.28 -21.43 0.95
CA ARG A 184 7.31 -21.70 -0.48
C ARG A 184 6.59 -20.56 -1.20
N ILE A 185 7.14 -20.13 -2.32
CA ILE A 185 6.58 -19.05 -3.13
C ILE A 185 6.49 -19.53 -4.58
N GLY A 186 5.29 -19.51 -5.14
CA GLY A 186 5.06 -19.72 -6.57
C GLY A 186 4.95 -18.38 -7.29
N ILE A 187 5.54 -18.25 -8.46
CA ILE A 187 5.59 -16.99 -9.20
C ILE A 187 4.99 -17.16 -10.58
N SER A 188 4.12 -16.22 -10.96
CA SER A 188 3.56 -16.13 -12.31
C SER A 188 4.58 -15.63 -13.34
N TYR A 189 4.22 -15.69 -14.62
CA TYR A 189 4.86 -14.85 -15.63
C TYR A 189 4.51 -13.38 -15.41
N PRO A 190 5.37 -12.44 -15.87
CA PRO A 190 5.04 -11.01 -15.85
C PRO A 190 3.80 -10.72 -16.70
N PHE A 191 2.96 -9.81 -16.24
CA PHE A 191 1.75 -9.36 -16.94
C PHE A 191 1.57 -7.85 -16.78
N SER A 192 0.87 -7.21 -17.73
CA SER A 192 0.69 -5.76 -17.76
C SER A 192 -0.68 -5.30 -17.28
N ASP A 193 -1.70 -6.14 -17.42
CA ASP A 193 -3.07 -5.83 -17.06
C ASP A 193 -3.49 -6.61 -15.81
N TRP A 194 -3.99 -5.94 -14.79
CA TRP A 194 -4.50 -6.57 -13.58
C TRP A 194 -5.65 -7.55 -13.83
N ARG A 195 -6.36 -7.43 -14.95
CA ARG A 195 -7.35 -8.42 -15.39
C ARG A 195 -6.76 -9.80 -15.67
N ALA A 196 -5.46 -9.88 -15.92
CA ALA A 196 -4.75 -11.14 -16.03
C ALA A 196 -4.46 -11.82 -14.67
N LEU A 197 -4.84 -11.20 -13.55
CA LEU A 197 -4.54 -11.68 -12.19
C LEU A 197 -5.00 -13.14 -11.98
N ARG A 198 -6.18 -13.50 -12.47
CA ARG A 198 -6.69 -14.88 -12.42
C ARG A 198 -5.78 -15.87 -13.15
N SER A 199 -5.28 -15.49 -14.32
CA SER A 199 -4.35 -16.30 -15.07
C SER A 199 -2.99 -16.39 -14.39
N ALA A 200 -2.51 -15.28 -13.83
CA ALA A 200 -1.28 -15.22 -13.06
C ALA A 200 -1.35 -16.11 -11.80
N PHE A 201 -2.49 -16.12 -11.10
CA PHE A 201 -2.74 -17.00 -9.96
C PHE A 201 -2.65 -18.49 -10.34
N LYS A 202 -3.30 -18.89 -11.43
CA LYS A 202 -3.18 -20.25 -11.98
C LYS A 202 -1.72 -20.62 -12.26
N GLN A 203 -0.98 -19.74 -12.93
CA GLN A 203 0.43 -19.97 -13.28
C GLN A 203 1.32 -20.16 -12.03
N ALA A 204 1.13 -19.33 -11.02
CA ALA A 204 1.87 -19.41 -9.76
C ALA A 204 1.58 -20.70 -8.99
N ASN A 205 0.32 -21.15 -8.96
CA ASN A 205 -0.06 -22.42 -8.35
C ASN A 205 0.53 -23.63 -9.13
N ILE A 206 0.48 -23.63 -10.46
CA ILE A 206 1.14 -24.67 -11.26
C ILE A 206 2.64 -24.73 -10.95
N ALA A 207 3.29 -23.58 -10.78
CA ALA A 207 4.70 -23.55 -10.40
C ALA A 207 4.93 -24.20 -9.01
N LEU A 208 4.04 -23.96 -8.04
CA LEU A 208 4.11 -24.57 -6.70
C LEU A 208 3.88 -26.07 -6.72
N ASP A 209 2.91 -26.54 -7.49
CA ASP A 209 2.50 -27.94 -7.52
C ASP A 209 3.56 -28.84 -8.19
N TYR A 210 4.21 -28.33 -9.23
CA TYR A 210 5.16 -29.09 -10.05
C TYR A 210 6.63 -28.75 -9.79
N SER A 211 6.94 -27.97 -8.76
CA SER A 211 8.31 -27.74 -8.30
C SER A 211 8.42 -28.00 -6.80
N ARG A 212 9.58 -28.48 -6.37
CA ARG A 212 9.93 -28.68 -4.95
C ARG A 212 10.76 -27.53 -4.39
N ASP A 213 11.14 -26.58 -5.24
CA ASP A 213 11.95 -25.43 -4.84
C ASP A 213 11.16 -24.50 -3.93
N ARG A 214 11.87 -23.78 -3.04
CA ARG A 214 11.22 -22.78 -2.20
C ARG A 214 10.68 -21.60 -3.00
N LEU A 215 11.40 -21.19 -4.05
CA LEU A 215 10.96 -20.25 -5.04
C LEU A 215 10.71 -20.97 -6.35
N SER A 216 9.46 -21.12 -6.73
CA SER A 216 9.04 -21.87 -7.90
C SER A 216 8.53 -20.94 -8.99
N ARG A 217 9.05 -21.12 -10.21
CA ARG A 217 8.62 -20.37 -11.39
C ARG A 217 8.00 -21.33 -12.39
N LEU A 218 6.95 -20.89 -13.07
CA LEU A 218 6.41 -21.67 -14.17
C LEU A 218 7.50 -21.82 -15.26
N ASN A 219 7.80 -23.06 -15.62
CA ASN A 219 8.74 -23.40 -16.67
C ASN A 219 8.11 -24.41 -17.61
N SER A 220 8.80 -24.73 -18.69
CA SER A 220 8.28 -25.68 -19.73
C SER A 220 7.97 -27.06 -19.15
N HIS A 221 8.75 -27.51 -18.15
CA HIS A 221 8.53 -28.80 -17.51
C HIS A 221 7.28 -28.80 -16.65
N SER A 222 7.08 -27.79 -15.77
CA SER A 222 5.90 -27.68 -14.92
C SER A 222 4.63 -27.44 -15.75
N ALA A 223 4.69 -26.64 -16.80
CA ALA A 223 3.59 -26.43 -17.72
C ALA A 223 3.20 -27.72 -18.47
N MET A 224 4.19 -28.50 -18.94
CA MET A 224 3.93 -29.78 -19.61
C MET A 224 3.35 -30.82 -18.65
N SER A 225 3.90 -30.92 -17.44
CA SER A 225 3.39 -31.84 -16.41
C SER A 225 1.94 -31.50 -16.03
N TYR A 226 1.58 -30.23 -15.89
CA TYR A 226 0.21 -29.80 -15.69
C TYR A 226 -0.70 -30.26 -16.86
N LEU A 227 -0.32 -30.00 -18.11
CA LEU A 227 -1.12 -30.41 -19.29
C LEU A 227 -1.33 -31.92 -19.37
N VAL A 228 -0.29 -32.71 -19.08
CA VAL A 228 -0.41 -34.17 -19.05
C VAL A 228 -1.39 -34.62 -17.95
N THR A 229 -1.36 -34.01 -16.77
CA THR A 229 -2.27 -34.36 -15.68
C THR A 229 -3.71 -34.00 -16.02
N GLU A 230 -3.97 -32.82 -16.57
CA GLU A 230 -5.30 -32.39 -17.00
C GLU A 230 -5.88 -33.31 -18.09
N LEU A 231 -5.07 -33.65 -19.08
CA LEU A 231 -5.50 -34.56 -20.18
C LEU A 231 -5.74 -35.99 -19.71
N SER A 232 -5.11 -36.44 -18.63
CA SER A 232 -5.32 -37.77 -18.07
C SER A 232 -6.57 -37.92 -17.19
N GLN A 233 -7.19 -36.79 -16.80
CA GLN A 233 -8.41 -36.74 -15.99
C GLN A 233 -9.70 -36.57 -16.81
N THR A 234 -9.57 -36.32 -18.13
CA THR A 234 -10.66 -36.26 -19.12
C THR A 234 -10.87 -37.57 -19.81
#